data_b41a7ba7388bef92abac3ad3d9cb0ba5
#
_entry.id   b41a7ba7388bef92abac3ad3d9cb0ba5
#
_cell.length_a   1.000
_cell.length_b   1.000
_cell.length_c   1.000
_cell.angle_alpha   90.00
_cell.angle_beta   90.00
_cell.angle_gamma   90.00
#
_symmetry.space_group_name_H-M   'P 1'
#
loop_
_entity.id
_entity.type
_entity.pdbx_description
1 polymer ?
#
loop_
_entity_poly.entity_id
_entity_poly.type
_entity_poly.pdbx_seq_one_letter_code
_entity_poly.pdbx_strand_id
1 'polypeptide(L)'
;MTRAIAARPGVGTPNRRAASASEPARNRFGRATARGANAPRPADAPRRGEDELRALAEAGAAELGDDAPAAEVVAWAARVFPGTLAVACSMADAVLPHVVASRVPGVDTLFLQTGLHFAETNGTRDAVAATMDVTVVDVLPALSMAEQDERLGPRLWAHDPGECCRLRKVEPLARALAGYEAWATGVRREDAPTRTEAPLVGFDPTHRIVKINPLAAWTLEELLAYATEHGVVVNPLLSDGYPSIGCAPCTARVSPGEDPRSGRWAGFAKTECGIHL
;
A
#
# COMPACT_ATOMS: atom_id res chain seq x y z
N MET A 1 -23.49 -60.42 51.00
CA MET A 1 -23.46 -58.92 51.02
C MET A 1 -22.70 -58.45 49.79
N THR A 2 -23.44 -58.24 48.70
CA THR A 2 -22.87 -57.90 47.36
C THR A 2 -23.21 -56.46 47.05
N ARG A 3 -22.22 -55.57 46.94
CA ARG A 3 -22.38 -54.17 46.57
C ARG A 3 -22.36 -54.04 45.05
N ALA A 4 -23.43 -53.48 44.50
CA ALA A 4 -23.56 -53.09 43.09
C ALA A 4 -22.68 -51.89 42.77
N ILE A 5 -21.98 -51.97 41.66
CA ILE A 5 -21.18 -50.84 41.09
C ILE A 5 -22.06 -50.15 40.07
N ALA A 6 -22.35 -48.85 40.32
CA ALA A 6 -23.12 -48.00 39.42
C ALA A 6 -22.30 -47.57 38.21
N ALA A 7 -22.85 -47.70 37.00
CA ALA A 7 -22.27 -47.23 35.74
C ALA A 7 -22.33 -45.70 35.67
N ARG A 8 -21.20 -45.08 35.20
CA ARG A 8 -21.10 -43.65 34.86
C ARG A 8 -21.65 -43.39 33.45
N PRO A 9 -22.38 -42.29 33.24
CA PRO A 9 -22.86 -41.92 31.90
C PRO A 9 -21.70 -41.35 31.05
N GLY A 10 -21.74 -41.65 29.75
CA GLY A 10 -20.76 -41.27 28.76
C GLY A 10 -20.63 -39.74 28.55
N VAL A 11 -19.40 -39.33 28.39
CA VAL A 11 -19.01 -37.95 28.03
C VAL A 11 -19.32 -37.73 26.55
N GLY A 12 -20.30 -36.88 26.27
CA GLY A 12 -20.63 -36.46 24.91
C GLY A 12 -19.48 -35.67 24.28
N THR A 13 -19.10 -36.02 23.07
CA THR A 13 -18.15 -35.27 22.23
C THR A 13 -18.69 -33.88 21.95
N PRO A 14 -17.87 -32.81 22.06
CA PRO A 14 -18.31 -31.48 21.67
C PRO A 14 -18.44 -31.41 20.14
N ASN A 15 -19.64 -31.06 19.72
CA ASN A 15 -20.00 -30.75 18.35
C ASN A 15 -19.14 -29.56 17.88
N ARG A 16 -18.20 -29.75 16.92
CA ARG A 16 -17.48 -28.71 16.24
C ARG A 16 -18.48 -27.92 15.40
N ARG A 17 -19.01 -26.85 15.98
CA ARG A 17 -19.63 -25.79 15.16
C ARG A 17 -18.58 -25.26 14.22
N ALA A 18 -18.87 -25.36 12.91
CA ALA A 18 -18.11 -24.67 11.88
C ALA A 18 -18.02 -23.19 12.27
N ALA A 19 -16.80 -22.66 12.35
CA ALA A 19 -16.59 -21.22 12.52
C ALA A 19 -17.21 -20.54 11.30
N SER A 20 -18.30 -19.81 11.54
CA SER A 20 -18.85 -18.90 10.54
C SER A 20 -17.78 -17.88 10.24
N ALA A 21 -17.42 -17.74 8.97
CA ALA A 21 -16.58 -16.64 8.51
C ALA A 21 -17.22 -15.34 8.99
N SER A 22 -16.57 -14.65 9.93
CA SER A 22 -17.06 -13.37 10.42
C SER A 22 -17.08 -12.39 9.26
N GLU A 23 -18.24 -11.76 9.02
CA GLU A 23 -18.33 -10.65 8.07
C GLU A 23 -17.27 -9.60 8.42
N PRO A 24 -16.54 -9.05 7.43
CA PRO A 24 -15.55 -8.03 7.71
C PRO A 24 -16.20 -6.80 8.35
N ALA A 25 -15.52 -6.24 9.34
CA ALA A 25 -15.98 -5.00 9.97
C ALA A 25 -16.13 -3.90 8.91
N ARG A 26 -17.11 -2.99 9.09
CA ARG A 26 -17.34 -1.85 8.19
C ARG A 26 -16.90 -0.55 8.85
N ASN A 27 -16.35 0.36 8.07
CA ASN A 27 -16.03 1.70 8.53
C ASN A 27 -17.29 2.58 8.66
N ARG A 28 -17.12 3.84 9.11
CA ARG A 28 -18.23 4.83 9.25
C ARG A 28 -19.00 5.11 7.94
N PHE A 29 -18.45 4.75 6.79
CA PHE A 29 -19.10 4.86 5.48
C PHE A 29 -19.84 3.58 5.06
N GLY A 30 -19.92 2.57 5.94
CA GLY A 30 -20.60 1.29 5.68
C GLY A 30 -19.80 0.33 4.79
N ARG A 31 -18.54 0.62 4.51
CA ARG A 31 -17.63 -0.21 3.68
C ARG A 31 -16.82 -1.19 4.54
N ALA A 32 -16.33 -2.26 3.93
CA ALA A 32 -15.38 -3.14 4.59
C ALA A 32 -14.11 -2.35 4.95
N THR A 33 -13.65 -2.46 6.20
CA THR A 33 -12.47 -1.72 6.70
C THR A 33 -11.15 -2.22 6.11
N ALA A 34 -11.12 -3.50 5.68
CA ALA A 34 -9.99 -4.09 4.97
C ALA A 34 -10.45 -5.26 4.10
N ARG A 35 -9.75 -5.50 3.00
CA ARG A 35 -9.97 -6.60 2.08
C ARG A 35 -8.64 -7.30 1.80
N GLY A 36 -8.62 -8.64 1.83
CA GLY A 36 -7.42 -9.40 1.44
C GLY A 36 -7.19 -9.33 -0.07
N ALA A 37 -5.93 -9.31 -0.48
CA ALA A 37 -5.49 -9.17 -1.88
C ALA A 37 -6.00 -10.26 -2.84
N ASN A 38 -6.50 -11.38 -2.32
CA ASN A 38 -7.07 -12.47 -3.12
C ASN A 38 -8.58 -12.31 -3.38
N ALA A 39 -9.23 -11.27 -2.85
CA ALA A 39 -10.60 -10.97 -3.21
C ALA A 39 -10.61 -10.43 -4.65
N PRO A 40 -11.22 -11.14 -5.62
CA PRO A 40 -11.30 -10.63 -6.98
C PRO A 40 -12.04 -9.30 -6.97
N ARG A 41 -11.47 -8.34 -7.67
CA ARG A 41 -12.19 -7.14 -8.04
C ARG A 41 -13.31 -7.56 -8.99
N PRO A 42 -14.50 -6.95 -8.97
CA PRO A 42 -15.49 -7.12 -10.02
C PRO A 42 -14.88 -6.60 -11.33
N ALA A 43 -14.25 -7.48 -12.09
CA ALA A 43 -13.68 -7.20 -13.40
C ALA A 43 -14.69 -7.68 -14.46
N ASP A 44 -15.81 -6.98 -14.59
CA ASP A 44 -16.81 -7.31 -15.60
C ASP A 44 -16.64 -6.49 -16.89
N ALA A 45 -15.70 -5.55 -16.93
CA ALA A 45 -15.36 -4.82 -18.15
C ALA A 45 -14.06 -5.35 -18.76
N PRO A 46 -14.00 -5.55 -20.10
CA PRO A 46 -12.77 -5.88 -20.79
C PRO A 46 -11.72 -4.79 -20.51
N ARG A 47 -10.52 -5.20 -20.11
CA ARG A 47 -9.42 -4.27 -19.87
C ARG A 47 -8.90 -3.73 -21.20
N ARG A 48 -8.51 -2.45 -21.19
CA ARG A 48 -7.84 -1.81 -22.32
C ARG A 48 -6.48 -2.46 -22.58
N GLY A 49 -6.11 -2.51 -23.86
CA GLY A 49 -4.81 -3.03 -24.29
C GLY A 49 -3.65 -2.09 -23.87
N GLU A 50 -2.43 -2.63 -23.89
CA GLU A 50 -1.24 -1.86 -23.52
C GLU A 50 -1.04 -0.61 -24.38
N ASP A 51 -1.25 -0.71 -25.72
CA ASP A 51 -1.10 0.40 -26.64
C ASP A 51 -2.11 1.52 -26.34
N GLU A 52 -3.34 1.15 -25.98
CA GLU A 52 -4.38 2.10 -25.58
C GLU A 52 -4.03 2.78 -24.27
N LEU A 53 -3.51 2.03 -23.27
CA LEU A 53 -3.07 2.59 -22.00
C LEU A 53 -1.87 3.51 -22.16
N ARG A 54 -0.96 3.18 -23.06
CA ARG A 54 0.18 4.04 -23.43
C ARG A 54 -0.28 5.35 -24.06
N ALA A 55 -1.18 5.28 -25.01
CA ALA A 55 -1.75 6.47 -25.65
C ALA A 55 -2.50 7.35 -24.63
N LEU A 56 -3.23 6.74 -23.68
CA LEU A 56 -3.90 7.48 -22.60
C LEU A 56 -2.90 8.15 -21.65
N ALA A 57 -1.77 7.51 -21.35
CA ALA A 57 -0.72 8.11 -20.52
C ALA A 57 -0.09 9.32 -21.22
N GLU A 58 0.20 9.22 -22.53
CA GLU A 58 0.74 10.30 -23.34
C GLU A 58 -0.26 11.48 -23.45
N ALA A 59 -1.54 11.19 -23.68
CA ALA A 59 -2.59 12.20 -23.72
C ALA A 59 -2.75 12.90 -22.36
N GLY A 60 -2.70 12.14 -21.25
CA GLY A 60 -2.77 12.69 -19.89
C GLY A 60 -1.57 13.57 -19.56
N ALA A 61 -0.36 13.16 -19.94
CA ALA A 61 0.83 13.97 -19.76
C ALA A 61 0.77 15.28 -20.55
N ALA A 62 0.24 15.23 -21.79
CA ALA A 62 0.06 16.44 -22.62
C ALA A 62 -1.06 17.36 -22.08
N GLU A 63 -2.14 16.81 -21.53
CA GLU A 63 -3.27 17.58 -20.97
C GLU A 63 -2.85 18.29 -19.66
N LEU A 64 -2.10 17.61 -18.79
CA LEU A 64 -1.78 18.07 -17.44
C LEU A 64 -0.43 18.80 -17.35
N GLY A 65 0.49 18.55 -18.27
CA GLY A 65 1.86 19.08 -18.18
C GLY A 65 2.60 18.56 -16.96
N ASP A 66 3.57 19.36 -16.49
CA ASP A 66 4.47 18.92 -15.41
C ASP A 66 4.03 19.36 -14.00
N ASP A 67 3.17 20.38 -13.89
CA ASP A 67 2.86 21.05 -12.63
C ASP A 67 1.36 21.26 -12.36
N ALA A 68 0.48 20.49 -13.03
CA ALA A 68 -0.96 20.57 -12.76
C ALA A 68 -1.24 20.29 -11.28
N PRO A 69 -2.19 21.03 -10.66
CA PRO A 69 -2.61 20.77 -9.28
C PRO A 69 -3.06 19.34 -9.06
N ALA A 70 -2.74 18.76 -7.90
CA ALA A 70 -3.10 17.38 -7.56
C ALA A 70 -4.60 17.07 -7.77
N ALA A 71 -5.47 18.05 -7.49
CA ALA A 71 -6.91 17.92 -7.69
C ALA A 71 -7.30 17.74 -9.17
N GLU A 72 -6.59 18.37 -10.11
CA GLU A 72 -6.80 18.22 -11.56
C GLU A 72 -6.28 16.87 -12.04
N VAL A 73 -5.09 16.46 -11.59
CA VAL A 73 -4.51 15.14 -11.89
C VAL A 73 -5.46 14.02 -11.44
N VAL A 74 -6.00 14.12 -10.23
CA VAL A 74 -6.95 13.13 -9.71
C VAL A 74 -8.29 13.19 -10.44
N ALA A 75 -8.78 14.38 -10.82
CA ALA A 75 -10.00 14.50 -11.61
C ALA A 75 -9.85 13.86 -12.99
N TRP A 76 -8.70 14.05 -13.64
CA TRP A 76 -8.37 13.35 -14.88
C TRP A 76 -8.37 11.84 -14.69
N ALA A 77 -7.67 11.35 -13.66
CA ALA A 77 -7.59 9.92 -13.37
C ALA A 77 -8.96 9.29 -13.10
N ALA A 78 -9.82 9.96 -12.33
CA ALA A 78 -11.18 9.51 -12.03
C ALA A 78 -12.05 9.40 -13.28
N ARG A 79 -11.88 10.34 -14.21
CA ARG A 79 -12.60 10.36 -15.50
C ARG A 79 -12.15 9.24 -16.43
N VAL A 80 -10.83 9.02 -16.52
CA VAL A 80 -10.24 8.09 -17.49
C VAL A 80 -10.28 6.64 -17.01
N PHE A 81 -10.13 6.41 -15.68
CA PHE A 81 -10.03 5.07 -15.08
C PHE A 81 -11.16 4.77 -14.07
N PRO A 82 -12.46 4.96 -14.45
CA PRO A 82 -13.56 4.70 -13.53
C PRO A 82 -13.57 3.23 -13.10
N GLY A 83 -13.41 3.03 -11.78
CA GLY A 83 -13.38 1.68 -11.22
C GLY A 83 -12.13 0.85 -11.55
N THR A 84 -11.12 1.32 -12.30
CA THR A 84 -9.87 0.61 -12.65
C THR A 84 -8.60 1.29 -12.11
N LEU A 85 -8.76 2.32 -11.26
CA LEU A 85 -7.71 3.00 -10.54
C LEU A 85 -7.49 2.37 -9.16
N ALA A 86 -6.23 2.17 -8.79
CA ALA A 86 -5.81 1.86 -7.42
C ALA A 86 -4.87 2.93 -6.87
N VAL A 87 -4.73 3.00 -5.56
CA VAL A 87 -3.73 3.81 -4.86
C VAL A 87 -2.74 2.88 -4.18
N ALA A 88 -1.44 3.07 -4.35
CA ALA A 88 -0.43 2.38 -3.53
C ALA A 88 0.02 3.32 -2.40
N CYS A 89 -0.13 2.87 -1.14
CA CYS A 89 0.21 3.68 0.02
C CYS A 89 1.10 2.91 0.99
N SER A 90 2.21 3.54 1.40
CA SER A 90 3.15 2.97 2.38
C SER A 90 2.72 3.20 3.82
N MET A 91 1.70 4.02 4.06
CA MET A 91 1.24 4.46 5.37
C MET A 91 2.30 5.26 6.15
N ALA A 92 3.18 5.97 5.44
CA ALA A 92 3.95 7.06 6.04
C ALA A 92 3.04 8.26 6.34
N ASP A 93 2.07 8.47 5.48
CA ASP A 93 0.93 9.37 5.62
C ASP A 93 -0.24 8.83 4.79
N ALA A 94 -1.40 9.44 4.93
CA ALA A 94 -2.58 9.10 4.15
C ALA A 94 -3.03 10.23 3.20
N VAL A 95 -2.14 11.17 2.87
CA VAL A 95 -2.47 12.32 2.02
C VAL A 95 -2.89 11.88 0.62
N LEU A 96 -2.09 11.02 -0.04
CA LEU A 96 -2.44 10.51 -1.36
C LEU A 96 -3.81 9.79 -1.38
N PRO A 97 -4.09 8.81 -0.51
CA PRO A 97 -5.41 8.19 -0.44
C PRO A 97 -6.54 9.22 -0.20
N HIS A 98 -6.30 10.24 0.64
CA HIS A 98 -7.29 11.27 0.91
C HIS A 98 -7.59 12.13 -0.33
N VAL A 99 -6.55 12.61 -1.01
CA VAL A 99 -6.69 13.40 -2.24
C VAL A 99 -7.45 12.60 -3.31
N VAL A 100 -7.10 11.31 -3.50
CA VAL A 100 -7.78 10.47 -4.50
C VAL A 100 -9.21 10.17 -4.09
N ALA A 101 -9.48 9.86 -2.82
CA ALA A 101 -10.82 9.56 -2.32
C ALA A 101 -11.78 10.74 -2.45
N SER A 102 -11.28 11.98 -2.50
CA SER A 102 -12.11 13.18 -2.75
C SER A 102 -12.85 13.14 -4.09
N ARG A 103 -12.33 12.40 -5.06
CA ARG A 103 -12.93 12.22 -6.42
C ARG A 103 -13.36 10.79 -6.69
N VAL A 104 -12.73 9.82 -6.04
CA VAL A 104 -13.01 8.38 -6.18
C VAL A 104 -13.31 7.78 -4.79
N PRO A 105 -14.50 8.06 -4.23
CA PRO A 105 -14.89 7.53 -2.93
C PRO A 105 -14.78 6.01 -2.90
N GLY A 106 -14.16 5.48 -1.84
CA GLY A 106 -13.95 4.04 -1.66
C GLY A 106 -12.87 3.43 -2.55
N VAL A 107 -11.98 4.24 -3.13
CA VAL A 107 -10.87 3.74 -3.95
C VAL A 107 -10.07 2.67 -3.22
N ASP A 108 -9.68 1.64 -3.97
CA ASP A 108 -8.81 0.58 -3.46
C ASP A 108 -7.42 1.16 -3.13
N THR A 109 -7.05 1.10 -1.86
CA THR A 109 -5.77 1.56 -1.34
C THR A 109 -4.91 0.35 -0.98
N LEU A 110 -3.96 0.03 -1.84
CA LEU A 110 -3.09 -1.13 -1.73
C LEU A 110 -2.03 -0.88 -0.66
N PHE A 111 -2.04 -1.69 0.39
CA PHE A 111 -1.02 -1.71 1.44
C PHE A 111 -0.21 -2.99 1.36
N LEU A 112 1.08 -2.88 1.05
CA LEU A 112 1.98 -4.03 0.98
C LEU A 112 2.28 -4.55 2.39
N GLN A 113 1.53 -5.54 2.85
CA GLN A 113 1.73 -6.14 4.18
C GLN A 113 2.96 -7.05 4.19
N THR A 114 4.10 -6.45 4.44
CA THR A 114 5.39 -7.16 4.36
C THR A 114 5.65 -8.13 5.53
N GLY A 115 4.94 -8.00 6.63
CA GLY A 115 5.22 -8.72 7.89
C GLY A 115 6.40 -8.13 8.67
N LEU A 116 6.98 -7.01 8.22
CA LEU A 116 8.17 -6.38 8.79
C LEU A 116 7.94 -4.88 9.10
N HIS A 117 6.69 -4.45 9.20
CA HIS A 117 6.36 -3.06 9.50
C HIS A 117 6.61 -2.71 10.97
N PHE A 118 6.79 -1.41 11.23
CA PHE A 118 6.62 -0.85 12.57
C PHE A 118 5.17 -1.02 13.04
N ALA A 119 4.95 -1.06 14.34
CA ALA A 119 3.61 -1.08 14.93
C ALA A 119 2.81 0.18 14.53
N GLU A 120 3.48 1.33 14.48
CA GLU A 120 2.92 2.63 14.09
C GLU A 120 2.43 2.62 12.64
N THR A 121 3.13 1.95 11.72
CA THR A 121 2.71 1.81 10.33
C THR A 121 1.43 0.97 10.22
N ASN A 122 1.33 -0.12 10.98
CA ASN A 122 0.09 -0.91 11.05
C ASN A 122 -1.04 -0.11 11.71
N GLY A 123 -0.75 0.64 12.78
CA GLY A 123 -1.71 1.52 13.43
C GLY A 123 -2.23 2.62 12.49
N THR A 124 -1.35 3.23 11.69
CA THR A 124 -1.74 4.21 10.65
C THR A 124 -2.64 3.57 9.61
N ARG A 125 -2.30 2.37 9.12
CA ARG A 125 -3.13 1.60 8.18
C ARG A 125 -4.53 1.34 8.75
N ASP A 126 -4.61 0.94 10.02
CA ASP A 126 -5.89 0.65 10.68
C ASP A 126 -6.73 1.93 10.89
N ALA A 127 -6.07 3.03 11.26
CA ALA A 127 -6.71 4.34 11.36
C ALA A 127 -7.27 4.82 10.01
N VAL A 128 -6.51 4.68 8.92
CA VAL A 128 -6.97 5.00 7.56
C VAL A 128 -8.20 4.15 7.19
N ALA A 129 -8.16 2.85 7.42
CA ALA A 129 -9.28 1.96 7.15
C ALA A 129 -10.54 2.34 7.95
N ALA A 130 -10.38 2.80 9.19
CA ALA A 130 -11.49 3.15 10.06
C ALA A 130 -12.09 4.54 9.80
N THR A 131 -11.26 5.51 9.33
CA THR A 131 -11.65 6.92 9.32
C THR A 131 -11.82 7.54 7.94
N MET A 132 -11.31 6.90 6.89
CA MET A 132 -11.32 7.47 5.53
C MET A 132 -12.26 6.70 4.60
N ASP A 133 -12.79 7.38 3.58
CA ASP A 133 -13.62 6.75 2.55
C ASP A 133 -12.75 6.05 1.48
N VAL A 134 -12.00 5.05 1.91
CA VAL A 134 -11.16 4.19 1.08
C VAL A 134 -11.40 2.71 1.40
N THR A 135 -11.06 1.81 0.50
CA THR A 135 -10.99 0.39 0.76
C THR A 135 -9.53 -0.04 0.90
N VAL A 136 -9.06 -0.26 2.12
CA VAL A 136 -7.70 -0.75 2.33
C VAL A 136 -7.62 -2.21 1.90
N VAL A 137 -6.69 -2.51 1.00
CA VAL A 137 -6.42 -3.84 0.46
C VAL A 137 -5.05 -4.31 0.94
N ASP A 138 -5.01 -5.29 1.83
CA ASP A 138 -3.75 -5.90 2.28
C ASP A 138 -3.18 -6.79 1.19
N VAL A 139 -2.05 -6.36 0.62
CA VAL A 139 -1.33 -7.10 -0.40
C VAL A 139 -0.28 -7.98 0.26
N LEU A 140 -0.54 -9.29 0.30
CA LEU A 140 0.28 -10.25 1.00
C LEU A 140 1.38 -10.85 0.11
N PRO A 141 2.59 -11.10 0.65
CA PRO A 141 3.60 -11.94 0.01
C PRO A 141 3.09 -13.37 -0.19
N ALA A 142 3.67 -14.07 -1.16
CA ALA A 142 3.33 -15.49 -1.42
C ALA A 142 3.73 -16.41 -0.28
N LEU A 143 4.81 -16.05 0.45
CA LEU A 143 5.32 -16.81 1.59
C LEU A 143 5.07 -16.04 2.89
N SER A 144 4.67 -16.75 3.94
CA SER A 144 4.78 -16.25 5.31
C SER A 144 6.24 -15.97 5.69
N MET A 145 6.47 -15.28 6.82
CA MET A 145 7.85 -15.08 7.31
C MET A 145 8.52 -16.41 7.65
N ALA A 146 7.79 -17.34 8.27
CA ALA A 146 8.32 -18.65 8.64
C ALA A 146 8.73 -19.48 7.43
N GLU A 147 7.89 -19.54 6.39
CA GLU A 147 8.20 -20.25 5.13
C GLU A 147 9.37 -19.61 4.38
N GLN A 148 9.48 -18.28 4.42
CA GLN A 148 10.63 -17.57 3.84
C GLN A 148 11.92 -17.92 4.59
N ASP A 149 11.89 -17.88 5.94
CA ASP A 149 13.05 -18.19 6.77
C ASP A 149 13.50 -19.66 6.62
N GLU A 150 12.55 -20.57 6.48
CA GLU A 150 12.84 -21.99 6.20
C GLU A 150 13.53 -22.19 4.84
N ARG A 151 13.09 -21.48 3.78
CA ARG A 151 13.60 -21.66 2.41
C ARG A 151 14.89 -20.90 2.12
N LEU A 152 15.04 -19.68 2.68
CA LEU A 152 16.08 -18.75 2.31
C LEU A 152 17.00 -18.36 3.50
N GLY A 153 16.77 -18.97 4.65
CA GLY A 153 17.45 -18.63 5.88
C GLY A 153 16.84 -17.43 6.62
N PRO A 154 17.06 -17.32 7.93
CA PRO A 154 16.47 -16.30 8.77
C PRO A 154 17.00 -14.92 8.43
N ARG A 155 16.16 -13.90 8.60
CA ARG A 155 16.52 -12.48 8.41
C ARG A 155 17.07 -12.15 7.03
N LEU A 156 16.42 -12.65 5.95
CA LEU A 156 16.80 -12.37 4.56
C LEU A 156 17.09 -10.87 4.33
N TRP A 157 16.34 -9.99 4.96
CA TRP A 157 16.52 -8.53 4.89
C TRP A 157 17.91 -8.05 5.36
N ALA A 158 18.61 -8.84 6.19
CA ALA A 158 19.93 -8.49 6.75
C ALA A 158 21.11 -8.92 5.86
N HIS A 159 20.90 -9.83 4.92
CA HIS A 159 21.97 -10.30 4.03
C HIS A 159 21.65 -10.13 2.55
N ASP A 160 20.38 -10.12 2.17
CA ASP A 160 19.90 -9.78 0.83
C ASP A 160 18.61 -8.95 0.89
N PRO A 161 18.71 -7.63 1.17
CA PRO A 161 17.55 -6.73 1.19
C PRO A 161 16.93 -6.56 -0.21
N GLY A 162 17.65 -6.85 -1.29
CA GLY A 162 17.13 -6.84 -2.66
C GLY A 162 16.11 -7.93 -2.84
N GLU A 163 16.49 -9.17 -2.57
CA GLU A 163 15.61 -10.34 -2.68
C GLU A 163 14.44 -10.27 -1.69
N CYS A 164 14.68 -9.79 -0.46
CA CYS A 164 13.60 -9.56 0.49
C CYS A 164 12.57 -8.56 -0.04
N CYS A 165 12.99 -7.43 -0.63
CA CYS A 165 12.08 -6.47 -1.25
C CYS A 165 11.34 -7.07 -2.45
N ARG A 166 12.02 -7.86 -3.28
CA ARG A 166 11.41 -8.54 -4.44
C ARG A 166 10.25 -9.43 -4.00
N LEU A 167 10.49 -10.31 -3.04
CA LEU A 167 9.50 -11.28 -2.56
C LEU A 167 8.35 -10.64 -1.77
N ARG A 168 8.65 -9.58 -0.99
CA ARG A 168 7.66 -9.02 -0.06
C ARG A 168 7.01 -7.73 -0.53
N LYS A 169 7.49 -7.15 -1.65
CA LYS A 169 6.95 -5.89 -2.19
C LYS A 169 6.70 -5.96 -3.69
N VAL A 170 7.76 -6.19 -4.48
CA VAL A 170 7.69 -6.07 -5.95
C VAL A 170 6.72 -7.10 -6.54
N GLU A 171 6.92 -8.38 -6.27
CA GLU A 171 6.02 -9.44 -6.76
C GLU A 171 4.59 -9.33 -6.24
N PRO A 172 4.36 -9.08 -4.92
CA PRO A 172 3.00 -8.87 -4.43
C PRO A 172 2.30 -7.70 -5.10
N LEU A 173 3.00 -6.56 -5.27
CA LEU A 173 2.43 -5.39 -5.94
C LEU A 173 2.07 -5.70 -7.39
N ALA A 174 2.97 -6.34 -8.15
CA ALA A 174 2.71 -6.73 -9.53
C ALA A 174 1.47 -7.61 -9.67
N ARG A 175 1.30 -8.59 -8.77
CA ARG A 175 0.08 -9.43 -8.74
C ARG A 175 -1.17 -8.61 -8.42
N ALA A 176 -1.09 -7.70 -7.47
CA ALA A 176 -2.24 -6.87 -7.10
C ALA A 176 -2.63 -5.92 -8.23
N LEU A 177 -1.64 -5.28 -8.86
CA LEU A 177 -1.87 -4.33 -9.96
C LEU A 177 -2.40 -4.99 -11.24
N ALA A 178 -2.23 -6.29 -11.42
CA ALA A 178 -2.76 -7.01 -12.58
C ALA A 178 -4.30 -6.86 -12.76
N GLY A 179 -5.03 -6.45 -11.73
CA GLY A 179 -6.47 -6.17 -11.78
C GLY A 179 -6.82 -4.72 -12.16
N TYR A 180 -5.85 -3.81 -12.34
CA TYR A 180 -6.08 -2.38 -12.56
C TYR A 180 -5.50 -1.91 -13.89
N GLU A 181 -5.95 -0.76 -14.38
CA GLU A 181 -5.44 -0.11 -15.58
C GLU A 181 -4.60 1.12 -15.25
N ALA A 182 -4.75 1.64 -14.03
CA ALA A 182 -3.93 2.73 -13.51
C ALA A 182 -3.67 2.57 -12.01
N TRP A 183 -2.57 3.12 -11.55
CA TRP A 183 -2.25 3.22 -10.14
C TRP A 183 -1.68 4.59 -9.78
N ALA A 184 -2.13 5.13 -8.66
CA ALA A 184 -1.60 6.36 -8.10
C ALA A 184 -0.55 6.06 -7.04
N THR A 185 0.54 6.83 -7.05
CA THR A 185 1.66 6.70 -6.11
C THR A 185 1.96 8.02 -5.40
N GLY A 186 2.50 7.95 -4.19
CA GLY A 186 2.93 9.10 -3.41
C GLY A 186 4.36 9.55 -3.72
N VAL A 187 4.85 9.33 -4.93
CA VAL A 187 6.17 9.80 -5.36
C VAL A 187 6.15 11.32 -5.44
N ARG A 188 7.14 11.96 -4.80
CA ARG A 188 7.43 13.39 -4.93
C ARG A 188 8.84 13.58 -5.52
N ARG A 189 9.01 14.62 -6.33
CA ARG A 189 10.29 14.90 -7.01
C ARG A 189 11.40 15.19 -6.00
N GLU A 190 11.09 15.82 -4.87
CA GLU A 190 12.06 16.14 -3.83
C GLU A 190 12.53 14.95 -2.98
N ASP A 191 11.81 13.81 -3.00
CA ASP A 191 12.12 12.68 -2.12
C ASP A 191 13.48 12.04 -2.39
N ALA A 192 13.96 12.07 -3.64
CA ALA A 192 15.24 11.49 -4.01
C ALA A 192 15.70 11.99 -5.38
N PRO A 193 17.03 12.04 -5.65
CA PRO A 193 17.56 12.39 -6.97
C PRO A 193 17.03 11.51 -8.12
N THR A 194 16.69 10.26 -7.83
CA THR A 194 16.10 9.31 -8.80
C THR A 194 14.66 9.66 -9.20
N ARG A 195 14.04 10.65 -8.54
CA ARG A 195 12.63 11.02 -8.71
C ARG A 195 12.42 12.42 -9.26
N THR A 196 13.50 13.20 -9.42
CA THR A 196 13.45 14.61 -9.84
C THR A 196 12.62 14.83 -11.11
N GLU A 197 12.68 13.89 -12.06
CA GLU A 197 11.95 13.94 -13.32
C GLU A 197 10.66 13.10 -13.32
N ALA A 198 10.12 12.74 -12.13
CA ALA A 198 8.90 11.96 -12.06
C ALA A 198 7.72 12.71 -12.69
N PRO A 199 7.09 12.19 -13.77
CA PRO A 199 5.95 12.83 -14.41
C PRO A 199 4.70 12.73 -13.54
N LEU A 200 3.75 13.64 -13.73
CA LEU A 200 2.42 13.54 -13.11
C LEU A 200 1.65 12.30 -13.62
N VAL A 201 1.78 12.03 -14.92
CA VAL A 201 1.17 10.87 -15.58
C VAL A 201 2.18 10.27 -16.55
N GLY A 202 2.33 8.95 -16.53
CA GLY A 202 3.19 8.23 -17.45
C GLY A 202 2.78 6.76 -17.59
N PHE A 203 3.28 6.10 -18.63
CA PHE A 203 3.11 4.65 -18.77
C PHE A 203 4.16 3.93 -17.94
N ASP A 204 3.72 2.98 -17.13
CA ASP A 204 4.59 2.10 -16.35
C ASP A 204 4.88 0.81 -17.16
N PRO A 205 6.07 0.66 -17.71
CA PRO A 205 6.39 -0.50 -18.55
C PRO A 205 6.53 -1.80 -17.72
N THR A 206 6.83 -1.68 -16.42
CA THR A 206 6.97 -2.84 -15.53
C THR A 206 5.63 -3.50 -15.26
N HIS A 207 4.60 -2.70 -14.98
CA HIS A 207 3.26 -3.19 -14.68
C HIS A 207 2.33 -3.13 -15.91
N ARG A 208 2.76 -2.50 -17.00
CA ARG A 208 2.02 -2.33 -18.27
C ARG A 208 0.67 -1.63 -18.07
N ILE A 209 0.66 -0.63 -17.21
CA ILE A 209 -0.50 0.22 -16.85
C ILE A 209 -0.08 1.68 -16.71
N VAL A 210 -1.03 2.57 -16.53
CA VAL A 210 -0.74 3.99 -16.31
C VAL A 210 -0.34 4.26 -14.86
N LYS A 211 0.78 4.96 -14.67
CA LYS A 211 1.26 5.43 -13.37
C LYS A 211 0.95 6.91 -13.22
N ILE A 212 0.40 7.28 -12.07
CA ILE A 212 -0.07 8.62 -11.77
C ILE A 212 0.58 9.06 -10.46
N ASN A 213 1.22 10.22 -10.46
CA ASN A 213 1.90 10.80 -9.29
C ASN A 213 1.30 12.16 -8.95
N PRO A 214 0.11 12.24 -8.34
CA PRO A 214 -0.59 13.50 -8.13
C PRO A 214 0.16 14.48 -7.23
N LEU A 215 1.05 13.95 -6.39
CA LEU A 215 1.83 14.72 -5.43
C LEU A 215 3.26 14.99 -5.92
N ALA A 216 3.60 14.70 -7.21
CA ALA A 216 4.97 14.77 -7.68
C ALA A 216 5.62 16.16 -7.51
N ALA A 217 4.86 17.23 -7.69
CA ALA A 217 5.32 18.60 -7.52
C ALA A 217 5.29 19.12 -6.06
N TRP A 218 4.71 18.34 -5.12
CA TRP A 218 4.57 18.79 -3.73
C TRP A 218 5.86 18.66 -2.94
N THR A 219 6.07 19.63 -2.04
CA THR A 219 7.09 19.54 -0.99
C THR A 219 6.55 18.76 0.22
N LEU A 220 7.44 18.33 1.12
CA LEU A 220 7.05 17.74 2.40
C LEU A 220 6.27 18.73 3.25
N GLU A 221 6.63 20.01 3.19
CA GLU A 221 5.92 21.08 3.92
C GLU A 221 4.47 21.18 3.43
N GLU A 222 4.23 21.23 2.14
CA GLU A 222 2.89 21.27 1.55
C GLU A 222 2.07 20.02 1.88
N LEU A 223 2.71 18.84 1.86
CA LEU A 223 2.07 17.59 2.25
C LEU A 223 1.61 17.63 3.72
N LEU A 224 2.46 18.08 4.63
CA LEU A 224 2.15 18.16 6.05
C LEU A 224 1.13 19.28 6.36
N ALA A 225 1.20 20.41 5.64
CA ALA A 225 0.20 21.47 5.72
C ALA A 225 -1.18 20.96 5.29
N TYR A 226 -1.26 20.25 4.17
CA TYR A 226 -2.50 19.62 3.71
C TYR A 226 -3.02 18.61 4.74
N ALA A 227 -2.15 17.75 5.27
CA ALA A 227 -2.54 16.77 6.29
C ALA A 227 -3.14 17.46 7.53
N THR A 228 -2.54 18.56 7.95
CA THR A 228 -3.01 19.34 9.11
C THR A 228 -4.36 20.00 8.83
N GLU A 229 -4.51 20.68 7.68
CA GLU A 229 -5.73 21.38 7.28
C GLU A 229 -6.93 20.43 7.18
N HIS A 230 -6.71 19.23 6.62
CA HIS A 230 -7.77 18.28 6.38
C HIS A 230 -7.89 17.19 7.45
N GLY A 231 -7.10 17.24 8.52
CA GLY A 231 -7.09 16.21 9.58
C GLY A 231 -6.74 14.83 9.08
N VAL A 232 -5.84 14.74 8.10
CA VAL A 232 -5.42 13.46 7.49
C VAL A 232 -4.45 12.74 8.41
N VAL A 233 -4.59 11.42 8.49
CA VAL A 233 -3.73 10.57 9.32
C VAL A 233 -2.29 10.61 8.81
N VAL A 234 -1.35 10.89 9.71
CA VAL A 234 0.09 10.87 9.48
C VAL A 234 0.73 9.88 10.46
N ASN A 235 1.70 9.10 9.99
CA ASN A 235 2.41 8.15 10.82
C ASN A 235 3.27 8.90 11.86
N PRO A 236 3.13 8.61 13.16
CA PRO A 236 3.86 9.32 14.21
C PRO A 236 5.38 9.19 14.09
N LEU A 237 5.90 8.19 13.43
CA LEU A 237 7.33 8.02 13.18
C LEU A 237 7.94 9.19 12.41
N LEU A 238 7.15 9.90 11.55
CA LEU A 238 7.65 11.10 10.85
C LEU A 238 8.11 12.18 11.83
N SER A 239 7.39 12.36 12.95
CA SER A 239 7.76 13.29 14.02
C SER A 239 8.82 12.72 14.96
N ASP A 240 9.10 11.40 14.89
CA ASP A 240 10.03 10.70 15.77
C ASP A 240 11.41 10.41 15.10
N GLY A 241 11.75 11.22 14.08
CA GLY A 241 13.05 11.19 13.40
C GLY A 241 13.17 10.14 12.30
N TYR A 242 12.06 9.68 11.73
CA TYR A 242 12.03 8.77 10.58
C TYR A 242 11.44 9.47 9.33
N PRO A 243 12.17 10.35 8.67
CA PRO A 243 11.64 11.13 7.52
C PRO A 243 11.31 10.26 6.30
N SER A 244 11.82 9.02 6.24
CA SER A 244 11.49 8.03 5.21
C SER A 244 11.20 6.69 5.88
N ILE A 245 9.94 6.25 5.87
CA ILE A 245 9.48 5.05 6.57
C ILE A 245 9.41 3.85 5.61
N GLY A 246 9.97 2.72 6.03
CA GLY A 246 9.85 1.44 5.35
C GLY A 246 9.63 0.28 6.32
N CYS A 247 10.19 -0.90 6.02
CA CYS A 247 10.21 -2.01 6.97
C CYS A 247 11.08 -1.65 8.18
N ALA A 248 10.65 -2.01 9.39
CA ALA A 248 11.35 -1.69 10.63
C ALA A 248 12.84 -2.11 10.62
N PRO A 249 13.22 -3.34 10.20
CA PRO A 249 14.62 -3.73 10.19
C PRO A 249 15.46 -3.02 9.11
N CYS A 250 14.83 -2.30 8.16
CA CYS A 250 15.51 -1.60 7.07
C CYS A 250 15.41 -0.07 7.19
N THR A 251 15.00 0.45 8.35
CA THR A 251 14.77 1.88 8.55
C THR A 251 15.31 2.31 9.91
N ALA A 252 16.21 3.29 9.90
CA ALA A 252 16.78 3.90 11.09
C ALA A 252 16.35 5.38 11.16
N ARG A 253 16.49 5.97 12.36
CA ARG A 253 16.36 7.42 12.55
C ARG A 253 17.44 8.16 11.79
N VAL A 254 17.14 9.37 11.38
CA VAL A 254 18.03 10.27 10.66
C VAL A 254 18.23 11.52 11.49
N SER A 255 19.48 12.00 11.57
CA SER A 255 19.78 13.23 12.30
C SER A 255 19.29 14.46 11.51
N PRO A 256 18.90 15.55 12.20
CA PRO A 256 18.53 16.78 11.51
C PRO A 256 19.63 17.28 10.56
N GLY A 257 19.26 17.56 9.31
CA GLY A 257 20.17 18.06 8.28
C GLY A 257 20.87 16.97 7.44
N GLU A 258 20.68 15.69 7.76
CA GLU A 258 21.12 14.58 6.91
C GLU A 258 20.09 14.29 5.81
N ASP A 259 20.52 13.56 4.77
CA ASP A 259 19.60 13.08 3.72
C ASP A 259 18.44 12.30 4.36
N PRO A 260 17.17 12.68 4.12
CA PRO A 260 15.99 12.00 4.67
C PRO A 260 15.97 10.48 4.42
N ARG A 261 16.67 9.99 3.40
CA ARG A 261 16.71 8.56 3.08
C ARG A 261 17.97 7.84 3.58
N SER A 262 18.92 8.54 4.23
CA SER A 262 20.15 7.95 4.79
C SER A 262 19.87 6.81 5.78
N GLY A 263 18.73 6.85 6.48
CA GLY A 263 18.27 5.80 7.37
C GLY A 263 17.74 4.53 6.68
N ARG A 264 17.62 4.52 5.33
CA ARG A 264 17.09 3.37 4.57
C ARG A 264 18.21 2.43 4.15
N TRP A 265 18.06 1.14 4.47
CA TRP A 265 19.05 0.09 4.14
C TRP A 265 20.48 0.45 4.55
N ALA A 266 20.66 1.08 5.73
CA ALA A 266 21.97 1.47 6.23
C ALA A 266 22.97 0.31 6.16
N GLY A 267 24.15 0.56 5.57
CA GLY A 267 25.17 -0.46 5.33
C GLY A 267 25.07 -1.22 4.00
N PHE A 268 24.08 -0.91 3.16
CA PHE A 268 23.91 -1.50 1.81
C PHE A 268 23.96 -0.42 0.73
N ALA A 269 24.50 -0.76 -0.43
CA ALA A 269 24.47 0.10 -1.62
C ALA A 269 23.10 0.11 -2.31
N LYS A 270 22.01 0.20 -1.51
CA LYS A 270 20.62 0.17 -1.97
C LYS A 270 19.93 1.47 -1.65
N THR A 271 19.35 2.14 -2.64
CA THR A 271 18.67 3.43 -2.51
C THR A 271 17.16 3.34 -2.72
N GLU A 272 16.67 2.31 -3.45
CA GLU A 272 15.26 2.12 -3.76
C GLU A 272 14.80 0.68 -3.53
N CYS A 273 13.52 0.50 -3.21
CA CYS A 273 12.97 -0.84 -2.96
C CYS A 273 12.59 -1.61 -4.23
N GLY A 274 12.63 -0.96 -5.39
CA GLY A 274 12.30 -1.57 -6.68
C GLY A 274 10.84 -1.49 -7.12
N ILE A 275 9.95 -0.85 -6.33
CA ILE A 275 8.54 -0.67 -6.72
C ILE A 275 8.33 0.48 -7.72
N HIS A 276 9.28 1.38 -7.83
CA HIS A 276 9.18 2.58 -8.68
C HIS A 276 10.24 2.62 -9.78
N LEU A 277 10.99 1.52 -9.95
CA LEU A 277 12.03 1.36 -10.99
C LEU A 277 11.41 0.89 -12.29
#